data_db5aacca612d6c3fbedea7c5413eed50
#
_entry.id   db5aacca612d6c3fbedea7c5413eed50
#
_cell.length_a   1.000
_cell.length_b   1.000
_cell.length_c   1.000
_cell.angle_alpha   90.00
_cell.angle_beta   90.00
_cell.angle_gamma   90.00
#
_symmetry.space_group_name_H-M   'P 1'
#
loop_
_entity.id
_entity.type
_entity.pdbx_description
1 polymer ?
#
loop_
_entity_poly.entity_id
_entity_poly.type
_entity_poly.pdbx_seq_one_letter_code
_entity_poly.pdbx_strand_id
1 'polypeptide(L)'
;MKTITQNLQTLKSSLEDKPQINIVVVTKTRSPEEIQEAIAAGATSIGENRVQEAEQKFPKIQNIEKAEKRLIGRLQSNKAKKAVKIFDTIDSVDSLKLSQKISKAAEDLGKTQRVLLQINSSGENTKAGFSLSGKKEILECINMSGIRVEGLMTMGPNTKDVDLIARSFQKTKKLFDELNELENIKMKTLSMGMSGDYQIAIREGSTSIRVGTAIFGPRA
;
A
#
# COMPACT_ATOMS: atom_id res chain seq x y z
N MET A 1 1.27 -26.94 11.48
CA MET A 1 1.34 -25.49 11.15
C MET A 1 -0.08 -25.00 10.89
N LYS A 2 -0.42 -23.76 11.28
CA LYS A 2 -1.71 -23.16 10.89
C LYS A 2 -1.77 -22.94 9.38
N THR A 3 -2.94 -23.11 8.77
CA THR A 3 -3.18 -22.83 7.34
C THR A 3 -3.24 -21.32 7.07
N ILE A 4 -3.15 -20.92 5.79
CA ILE A 4 -3.33 -19.53 5.36
C ILE A 4 -4.68 -18.99 5.85
N THR A 5 -5.75 -19.80 5.69
CA THR A 5 -7.10 -19.49 6.17
C THR A 5 -7.13 -19.22 7.67
N GLN A 6 -6.54 -20.09 8.48
CA GLN A 6 -6.51 -19.93 9.95
C GLN A 6 -5.72 -18.70 10.37
N ASN A 7 -4.58 -18.43 9.70
CA ASN A 7 -3.75 -17.26 10.00
C ASN A 7 -4.50 -15.96 9.68
N LEU A 8 -5.15 -15.90 8.51
CA LEU A 8 -5.92 -14.72 8.09
C LEU A 8 -7.11 -14.49 9.04
N GLN A 9 -7.83 -15.53 9.42
CA GLN A 9 -8.93 -15.43 10.39
C GLN A 9 -8.42 -14.95 11.76
N THR A 10 -7.33 -15.53 12.26
CA THR A 10 -6.70 -15.08 13.51
C THR A 10 -6.35 -13.59 13.48
N LEU A 11 -5.77 -13.11 12.35
CA LEU A 11 -5.46 -11.69 12.17
C LEU A 11 -6.73 -10.84 12.16
N LYS A 12 -7.77 -11.25 11.42
CA LYS A 12 -9.05 -10.54 11.37
C LYS A 12 -9.70 -10.46 12.75
N SER A 13 -9.76 -11.57 13.51
CA SER A 13 -10.31 -11.59 14.87
C SER A 13 -9.53 -10.68 15.82
N SER A 14 -8.21 -10.56 15.65
CA SER A 14 -7.41 -9.61 16.45
C SER A 14 -7.71 -8.13 16.15
N LEU A 15 -8.52 -7.84 15.12
CA LEU A 15 -8.92 -6.50 14.68
C LEU A 15 -10.45 -6.31 14.69
N GLU A 16 -11.21 -7.18 15.34
CA GLU A 16 -12.68 -7.10 15.38
C GLU A 16 -13.20 -5.77 15.97
N ASP A 17 -12.48 -5.20 16.93
CA ASP A 17 -12.75 -3.89 17.51
C ASP A 17 -12.36 -2.71 16.57
N LYS A 18 -11.73 -3.01 15.45
CA LYS A 18 -11.21 -2.05 14.44
C LYS A 18 -11.58 -2.46 13.03
N PRO A 19 -12.88 -2.63 12.70
CA PRO A 19 -13.32 -3.16 11.40
C PRO A 19 -12.96 -2.26 10.20
N GLN A 20 -12.61 -1.00 10.47
CA GLN A 20 -12.18 -0.05 9.44
C GLN A 20 -10.75 -0.30 8.93
N ILE A 21 -9.96 -1.17 9.58
CA ILE A 21 -8.58 -1.46 9.14
C ILE A 21 -8.61 -2.37 7.92
N ASN A 22 -8.12 -1.86 6.79
CA ASN A 22 -7.92 -2.67 5.60
C ASN A 22 -6.66 -3.54 5.74
N ILE A 23 -6.78 -4.84 5.45
CA ILE A 23 -5.65 -5.79 5.44
C ILE A 23 -5.23 -6.02 4.00
N VAL A 24 -4.09 -5.45 3.61
CA VAL A 24 -3.43 -5.79 2.34
C VAL A 24 -2.60 -7.05 2.55
N VAL A 25 -3.06 -8.17 2.00
CA VAL A 25 -2.36 -9.46 2.04
C VAL A 25 -1.19 -9.41 1.06
N VAL A 26 0.05 -9.44 1.59
CA VAL A 26 1.27 -9.30 0.77
C VAL A 26 1.62 -10.64 0.13
N THR A 27 1.44 -10.73 -1.18
CA THR A 27 1.50 -11.98 -1.97
C THR A 27 2.77 -12.16 -2.78
N LYS A 28 3.75 -11.26 -2.63
CA LYS A 28 5.06 -11.39 -3.30
C LYS A 28 5.69 -12.75 -3.01
N THR A 29 6.24 -13.39 -4.04
CA THR A 29 6.88 -14.74 -3.99
C THR A 29 5.93 -15.89 -3.63
N ARG A 30 4.63 -15.67 -3.54
CA ARG A 30 3.63 -16.72 -3.27
C ARG A 30 3.06 -17.27 -4.57
N SER A 31 2.66 -18.55 -4.54
CA SER A 31 2.07 -19.20 -5.70
C SER A 31 0.64 -18.70 -5.98
N PRO A 32 0.13 -18.87 -7.19
CA PRO A 32 -1.27 -18.56 -7.50
C PRO A 32 -2.25 -19.29 -6.58
N GLU A 33 -1.96 -20.54 -6.20
CA GLU A 33 -2.81 -21.37 -5.32
C GLU A 33 -2.87 -20.79 -3.90
N GLU A 34 -1.73 -20.37 -3.34
CA GLU A 34 -1.67 -19.71 -2.02
C GLU A 34 -2.48 -18.41 -2.02
N ILE A 35 -2.42 -17.64 -3.11
CA ILE A 35 -3.17 -16.38 -3.24
C ILE A 35 -4.67 -16.69 -3.35
N GLN A 36 -5.05 -17.70 -4.13
CA GLN A 36 -6.43 -18.14 -4.26
C GLN A 36 -7.01 -18.61 -2.93
N GLU A 37 -6.23 -19.35 -2.12
CA GLU A 37 -6.63 -19.74 -0.76
C GLU A 37 -6.88 -18.49 0.12
N ALA A 38 -6.00 -17.50 0.08
CA ALA A 38 -6.19 -16.27 0.83
C ALA A 38 -7.46 -15.50 0.40
N ILE A 39 -7.75 -15.43 -0.92
CA ILE A 39 -8.97 -14.79 -1.43
C ILE A 39 -10.21 -15.58 -0.99
N ALA A 40 -10.19 -16.91 -1.08
CA ALA A 40 -11.27 -17.77 -0.61
C ALA A 40 -11.51 -17.64 0.89
N ALA A 41 -10.46 -17.40 1.68
CA ALA A 41 -10.53 -17.08 3.12
C ALA A 41 -11.00 -15.63 3.40
N GLY A 42 -11.36 -14.87 2.36
CA GLY A 42 -11.92 -13.53 2.48
C GLY A 42 -10.90 -12.40 2.49
N ALA A 43 -9.72 -12.57 1.87
CA ALA A 43 -8.83 -11.45 1.58
C ALA A 43 -9.49 -10.55 0.52
N THR A 44 -9.73 -9.29 0.86
CA THR A 44 -10.34 -8.28 -0.03
C THR A 44 -9.30 -7.40 -0.72
N SER A 45 -8.02 -7.52 -0.36
CA SER A 45 -6.94 -6.73 -0.94
C SER A 45 -5.64 -7.54 -0.93
N ILE A 46 -4.95 -7.59 -2.08
CA ILE A 46 -3.68 -8.30 -2.27
C ILE A 46 -2.61 -7.32 -2.75
N GLY A 47 -1.37 -7.51 -2.29
CA GLY A 47 -0.27 -6.61 -2.58
C GLY A 47 0.94 -7.30 -3.21
N GLU A 48 1.33 -6.85 -4.41
CA GLU A 48 2.53 -7.32 -5.11
C GLU A 48 3.64 -6.27 -5.10
N ASN A 49 4.88 -6.74 -5.11
CA ASN A 49 6.03 -5.84 -5.14
C ASN A 49 6.53 -5.56 -6.57
N ARG A 50 6.22 -6.42 -7.55
CA ARG A 50 6.77 -6.35 -8.90
C ARG A 50 5.69 -6.51 -9.96
N VAL A 51 5.67 -5.58 -10.91
CA VAL A 51 4.70 -5.59 -12.03
C VAL A 51 4.78 -6.88 -12.84
N GLN A 52 6.01 -7.37 -13.12
CA GLN A 52 6.21 -8.59 -13.92
C GLN A 52 5.70 -9.83 -13.20
N GLU A 53 5.87 -9.90 -11.88
CA GLU A 53 5.39 -11.02 -11.08
C GLU A 53 3.85 -11.06 -11.07
N ALA A 54 3.20 -9.92 -10.91
CA ALA A 54 1.76 -9.79 -11.00
C ALA A 54 1.23 -10.15 -12.40
N GLU A 55 1.87 -9.69 -13.46
CA GLU A 55 1.51 -9.98 -14.86
C GLU A 55 1.48 -11.48 -15.15
N GLN A 56 2.40 -12.25 -14.55
CA GLN A 56 2.50 -13.70 -14.73
C GLN A 56 1.54 -14.49 -13.82
N LYS A 57 1.25 -13.98 -12.61
CA LYS A 57 0.47 -14.68 -11.59
C LYS A 57 -1.03 -14.43 -11.70
N PHE A 58 -1.45 -13.19 -11.84
CA PHE A 58 -2.86 -12.82 -11.78
C PHE A 58 -3.77 -13.56 -12.78
N PRO A 59 -3.34 -13.81 -14.04
CA PRO A 59 -4.17 -14.59 -14.96
C PRO A 59 -4.41 -16.06 -14.55
N LYS A 60 -3.62 -16.57 -13.60
CA LYS A 60 -3.72 -17.96 -13.12
C LYS A 60 -4.58 -18.10 -11.85
N ILE A 61 -5.05 -16.98 -11.28
CA ILE A 61 -5.79 -16.96 -10.02
C ILE A 61 -7.28 -16.85 -10.33
N GLN A 62 -8.05 -17.83 -9.88
CA GLN A 62 -9.50 -17.78 -9.99
C GLN A 62 -10.10 -16.75 -9.02
N ASN A 63 -11.13 -16.04 -9.44
CA ASN A 63 -11.82 -15.01 -8.67
C ASN A 63 -10.91 -13.86 -8.19
N ILE A 64 -9.85 -13.56 -8.94
CA ILE A 64 -8.90 -12.47 -8.61
C ILE A 64 -9.62 -11.10 -8.51
N GLU A 65 -10.74 -10.94 -9.22
CA GLU A 65 -11.58 -9.74 -9.21
C GLU A 65 -12.27 -9.48 -7.87
N LYS A 66 -12.35 -10.48 -6.98
CA LYS A 66 -12.88 -10.32 -5.61
C LYS A 66 -11.91 -9.61 -4.68
N ALA A 67 -10.65 -9.46 -5.09
CA ALA A 67 -9.64 -8.77 -4.31
C ALA A 67 -9.06 -7.58 -5.08
N GLU A 68 -8.94 -6.44 -4.39
CA GLU A 68 -8.25 -5.28 -4.93
C GLU A 68 -6.75 -5.60 -5.15
N LYS A 69 -6.27 -5.39 -6.37
CA LYS A 69 -4.87 -5.61 -6.76
C LYS A 69 -4.06 -4.34 -6.51
N ARG A 70 -3.13 -4.40 -5.58
CA ARG A 70 -2.31 -3.26 -5.16
C ARG A 70 -0.83 -3.49 -5.50
N LEU A 71 -0.18 -2.48 -6.09
CA LEU A 71 1.27 -2.45 -6.23
C LEU A 71 1.86 -1.73 -5.02
N ILE A 72 2.52 -2.48 -4.15
CA ILE A 72 3.09 -1.97 -2.89
C ILE A 72 4.63 -1.85 -2.92
N GLY A 73 5.28 -2.38 -3.94
CA GLY A 73 6.72 -2.27 -4.14
C GLY A 73 7.10 -1.16 -5.14
N ARG A 74 8.36 -0.76 -5.13
CA ARG A 74 8.87 0.35 -5.94
C ARG A 74 8.55 0.18 -7.43
N LEU A 75 7.91 1.18 -8.02
CA LEU A 75 7.57 1.23 -9.44
C LEU A 75 8.64 1.98 -10.24
N GLN A 76 9.25 1.32 -11.22
CA GLN A 76 10.09 1.98 -12.21
C GLN A 76 9.21 2.75 -13.20
N SER A 77 9.58 3.99 -13.54
CA SER A 77 8.79 4.88 -14.40
C SER A 77 8.48 4.29 -15.78
N ASN A 78 9.38 3.48 -16.35
CA ASN A 78 9.18 2.80 -17.64
C ASN A 78 8.12 1.69 -17.58
N LYS A 79 7.69 1.26 -16.39
CA LYS A 79 6.65 0.25 -16.17
C LYS A 79 5.29 0.85 -15.79
N ALA A 80 5.18 2.18 -15.71
CA ALA A 80 3.95 2.86 -15.30
C ALA A 80 2.74 2.42 -16.13
N LYS A 81 2.83 2.37 -17.46
CA LYS A 81 1.73 1.94 -18.34
C LYS A 81 1.28 0.50 -18.08
N LYS A 82 2.20 -0.41 -17.79
CA LYS A 82 1.87 -1.80 -17.41
C LYS A 82 1.21 -1.84 -16.03
N ALA A 83 1.75 -1.11 -15.06
CA ALA A 83 1.20 -1.05 -13.71
C ALA A 83 -0.25 -0.54 -13.72
N VAL A 84 -0.52 0.55 -14.44
CA VAL A 84 -1.86 1.13 -14.61
C VAL A 84 -2.86 0.13 -15.21
N LYS A 85 -2.42 -0.77 -16.12
CA LYS A 85 -3.29 -1.80 -16.69
C LYS A 85 -3.64 -2.93 -15.72
N ILE A 86 -2.71 -3.28 -14.82
CA ILE A 86 -2.78 -4.51 -13.99
C ILE A 86 -3.37 -4.21 -12.61
N PHE A 87 -2.99 -3.08 -12.01
CA PHE A 87 -3.33 -2.78 -10.63
C PHE A 87 -4.50 -1.82 -10.50
N ASP A 88 -5.32 -2.05 -9.50
CA ASP A 88 -6.41 -1.17 -9.12
C ASP A 88 -5.88 0.05 -8.35
N THR A 89 -4.84 -0.16 -7.52
CA THR A 89 -4.18 0.92 -6.75
C THR A 89 -2.65 0.76 -6.80
N ILE A 90 -1.92 1.87 -6.89
CA ILE A 90 -0.46 1.92 -6.80
C ILE A 90 -0.09 2.66 -5.52
N ASP A 91 0.41 1.93 -4.51
CA ASP A 91 0.67 2.47 -3.16
C ASP A 91 2.05 3.12 -3.03
N SER A 92 2.93 2.90 -3.98
CA SER A 92 4.36 3.23 -3.91
C SER A 92 4.77 4.39 -4.81
N VAL A 93 3.91 5.40 -4.93
CA VAL A 93 4.22 6.59 -5.74
C VAL A 93 5.14 7.50 -4.94
N ASP A 94 6.42 7.52 -5.29
CA ASP A 94 7.52 8.07 -4.49
C ASP A 94 8.04 9.43 -4.97
N SER A 95 7.51 9.96 -6.08
CA SER A 95 8.01 11.21 -6.67
C SER A 95 7.01 11.85 -7.62
N LEU A 96 7.10 13.16 -7.80
CA LEU A 96 6.31 13.91 -8.78
C LEU A 96 6.50 13.38 -10.21
N LYS A 97 7.75 13.04 -10.57
CA LYS A 97 8.06 12.44 -11.89
C LYS A 97 7.33 11.13 -12.12
N LEU A 98 7.23 10.26 -11.11
CA LEU A 98 6.49 9.01 -11.22
C LEU A 98 4.99 9.26 -11.30
N SER A 99 4.45 10.19 -10.50
CA SER A 99 3.04 10.61 -10.55
C SER A 99 2.64 11.08 -11.95
N GLN A 100 3.45 11.94 -12.58
CA GLN A 100 3.23 12.41 -13.95
C GLN A 100 3.18 11.26 -14.97
N LYS A 101 4.09 10.26 -14.84
CA LYS A 101 4.09 9.09 -15.73
C LYS A 101 2.87 8.20 -15.55
N ILE A 102 2.40 8.04 -14.31
CA ILE A 102 1.18 7.27 -14.01
C ILE A 102 -0.05 8.03 -14.52
N SER A 103 -0.15 9.33 -14.26
CA SER A 103 -1.26 10.18 -14.72
C SER A 103 -1.41 10.10 -16.23
N LYS A 104 -0.32 10.37 -16.97
CA LYS A 104 -0.33 10.26 -18.44
C LYS A 104 -0.72 8.86 -18.93
N ALA A 105 -0.20 7.81 -18.31
CA ALA A 105 -0.52 6.44 -18.70
C ALA A 105 -2.00 6.09 -18.44
N ALA A 106 -2.60 6.65 -17.38
CA ALA A 106 -4.00 6.46 -17.05
C ALA A 106 -4.90 7.23 -18.04
N GLU A 107 -4.57 8.48 -18.36
CA GLU A 107 -5.26 9.28 -19.37
C GLU A 107 -5.23 8.62 -20.74
N ASP A 108 -4.06 8.11 -21.19
CA ASP A 108 -3.90 7.37 -22.44
C ASP A 108 -4.77 6.10 -22.50
N LEU A 109 -5.21 5.59 -21.35
CA LEU A 109 -6.10 4.42 -21.20
C LEU A 109 -7.55 4.80 -20.88
N GLY A 110 -7.89 6.09 -20.87
CA GLY A 110 -9.24 6.59 -20.57
C GLY A 110 -9.71 6.31 -19.14
N LYS A 111 -8.80 6.25 -18.16
CA LYS A 111 -9.15 5.97 -16.76
C LYS A 111 -8.43 6.92 -15.79
N THR A 112 -8.89 6.94 -14.56
CA THR A 112 -8.19 7.58 -13.42
C THR A 112 -7.61 6.50 -12.52
N GLN A 113 -6.29 6.54 -12.30
CA GLN A 113 -5.59 5.56 -11.47
C GLN A 113 -5.63 5.97 -9.99
N ARG A 114 -6.09 5.07 -9.12
CA ARG A 114 -5.98 5.26 -7.66
C ARG A 114 -4.53 5.10 -7.22
N VAL A 115 -4.06 6.00 -6.36
CA VAL A 115 -2.68 5.97 -5.87
C VAL A 115 -2.59 6.35 -4.39
N LEU A 116 -1.55 5.85 -3.71
CA LEU A 116 -1.06 6.43 -2.46
C LEU A 116 0.31 7.06 -2.71
N LEU A 117 0.57 8.18 -2.06
CA LEU A 117 1.88 8.82 -2.11
C LEU A 117 2.77 8.24 -1.01
N GLN A 118 3.93 7.72 -1.39
CA GLN A 118 4.90 7.17 -0.45
C GLN A 118 5.69 8.29 0.22
N ILE A 119 5.66 8.33 1.55
CA ILE A 119 6.35 9.32 2.36
C ILE A 119 7.62 8.72 2.99
N ASN A 120 8.72 9.42 2.88
CA ASN A 120 9.95 9.12 3.63
C ASN A 120 9.88 9.74 5.03
N SER A 121 9.27 9.02 5.97
CA SER A 121 9.09 9.48 7.35
C SER A 121 10.31 9.28 8.24
N SER A 122 11.26 8.45 7.83
CA SER A 122 12.51 8.21 8.58
C SER A 122 13.55 9.31 8.39
N GLY A 123 13.46 10.09 7.29
CA GLY A 123 14.44 11.11 6.92
C GLY A 123 15.76 10.55 6.38
N GLU A 124 15.85 9.25 6.15
CA GLU A 124 17.04 8.63 5.55
C GLU A 124 17.09 8.96 4.05
N ASN A 125 18.17 9.60 3.59
CA ASN A 125 18.35 10.00 2.19
C ASN A 125 18.32 8.83 1.18
N THR A 126 18.53 7.61 1.65
CA THR A 126 18.54 6.39 0.83
C THR A 126 17.13 5.82 0.60
N LYS A 127 16.13 6.28 1.37
CA LYS A 127 14.75 5.79 1.24
C LYS A 127 13.97 6.62 0.24
N ALA A 128 13.28 5.93 -0.67
CA ALA A 128 12.37 6.54 -1.63
C ALA A 128 11.12 7.12 -0.92
N GLY A 129 10.55 8.16 -1.49
CA GLY A 129 9.33 8.81 -1.00
C GLY A 129 9.45 10.33 -0.96
N PHE A 130 8.30 10.99 -0.93
CA PHE A 130 8.23 12.43 -0.73
C PHE A 130 8.76 12.79 0.66
N SER A 131 9.46 13.91 0.75
CA SER A 131 9.85 14.47 2.05
C SER A 131 8.62 14.93 2.84
N LEU A 132 8.68 14.87 4.16
CA LEU A 132 7.65 15.46 5.03
C LEU A 132 7.48 16.98 4.81
N SER A 133 8.52 17.68 4.35
CA SER A 133 8.47 19.09 3.96
C SER A 133 8.02 19.31 2.51
N GLY A 134 7.86 18.27 1.71
CA GLY A 134 7.54 18.32 0.27
C GLY A 134 6.06 18.56 -0.04
N LYS A 135 5.33 19.34 0.79
CA LYS A 135 3.89 19.58 0.61
C LYS A 135 3.54 20.12 -0.78
N LYS A 136 4.38 20.99 -1.36
CA LYS A 136 4.14 21.54 -2.71
C LYS A 136 4.03 20.44 -3.76
N GLU A 137 5.00 19.53 -3.81
CA GLU A 137 4.99 18.42 -4.78
C GLU A 137 3.82 17.46 -4.53
N ILE A 138 3.45 17.22 -3.26
CA ILE A 138 2.29 16.40 -2.89
C ILE A 138 1.00 17.03 -3.42
N LEU A 139 0.82 18.34 -3.26
CA LEU A 139 -0.35 19.07 -3.76
C LEU A 139 -0.39 19.07 -5.29
N GLU A 140 0.75 19.18 -5.97
CA GLU A 140 0.82 19.02 -7.42
C GLU A 140 0.33 17.63 -7.86
N CYS A 141 0.68 16.56 -7.12
CA CYS A 141 0.17 15.21 -7.39
C CYS A 141 -1.34 15.09 -7.18
N ILE A 142 -1.87 15.68 -6.10
CA ILE A 142 -3.31 15.63 -5.77
C ILE A 142 -4.16 16.29 -6.88
N ASN A 143 -3.63 17.32 -7.54
CA ASN A 143 -4.34 18.08 -8.58
C ASN A 143 -4.18 17.48 -10.00
N MET A 144 -3.52 16.34 -10.18
CA MET A 144 -3.39 15.69 -11.50
C MET A 144 -4.67 14.97 -11.90
N SER A 145 -5.11 15.15 -13.15
CA SER A 145 -6.38 14.59 -13.68
C SER A 145 -6.36 13.07 -13.84
N GLY A 146 -5.22 12.49 -14.26
CA GLY A 146 -5.11 11.05 -14.54
C GLY A 146 -4.92 10.17 -13.30
N ILE A 147 -4.73 10.77 -12.11
CA ILE A 147 -4.60 10.03 -10.86
C ILE A 147 -5.58 10.54 -9.80
N ARG A 148 -5.96 9.65 -8.89
CA ARG A 148 -6.71 10.01 -7.68
C ARG A 148 -5.87 9.60 -6.47
N VAL A 149 -5.37 10.58 -5.73
CA VAL A 149 -4.64 10.36 -4.49
C VAL A 149 -5.63 10.02 -3.38
N GLU A 150 -5.66 8.74 -2.96
CA GLU A 150 -6.56 8.25 -1.92
C GLU A 150 -5.93 8.30 -0.52
N GLY A 151 -4.63 8.59 -0.44
CA GLY A 151 -3.95 8.64 0.83
C GLY A 151 -2.44 8.65 0.77
N LEU A 152 -1.83 8.36 1.91
CA LEU A 152 -0.38 8.26 2.09
C LEU A 152 0.02 6.83 2.45
N MET A 153 1.24 6.47 2.08
CA MET A 153 1.89 5.23 2.49
C MET A 153 3.26 5.52 3.08
N THR A 154 3.64 4.82 4.15
CA THR A 154 5.02 4.84 4.63
C THR A 154 5.48 3.47 5.10
N MET A 155 6.80 3.30 5.12
CA MET A 155 7.46 2.16 5.76
C MET A 155 8.21 2.69 6.98
N GLY A 156 8.02 2.03 8.12
CA GLY A 156 8.76 2.32 9.35
C GLY A 156 10.27 2.18 9.17
N PRO A 157 11.08 2.72 10.08
CA PRO A 157 12.52 2.49 10.12
C PRO A 157 12.83 1.01 10.35
N ASN A 158 13.96 0.55 9.83
CA ASN A 158 14.41 -0.84 10.05
C ASN A 158 15.07 -0.97 11.42
N THR A 159 14.27 -1.04 12.47
CA THR A 159 14.71 -1.14 13.86
C THR A 159 13.72 -1.95 14.70
N LYS A 160 14.12 -2.36 15.89
CA LYS A 160 13.23 -2.94 16.92
C LYS A 160 12.80 -1.90 17.97
N ASP A 161 13.32 -0.68 17.89
CA ASP A 161 12.97 0.42 18.79
C ASP A 161 11.54 0.88 18.50
N VAL A 162 10.63 0.57 19.43
CA VAL A 162 9.20 0.86 19.35
C VAL A 162 8.94 2.37 19.25
N ASP A 163 9.71 3.19 19.97
CA ASP A 163 9.52 4.64 19.98
C ASP A 163 9.97 5.28 18.67
N LEU A 164 11.05 4.79 18.07
CA LEU A 164 11.47 5.25 16.73
C LEU A 164 10.45 4.89 15.68
N ILE A 165 9.88 3.68 15.74
CA ILE A 165 8.83 3.25 14.82
C ILE A 165 7.59 4.12 15.00
N ALA A 166 7.11 4.31 16.25
CA ALA A 166 5.94 5.12 16.55
C ALA A 166 6.12 6.56 16.05
N ARG A 167 7.25 7.20 16.38
CA ARG A 167 7.57 8.58 15.91
C ARG A 167 7.56 8.70 14.38
N SER A 168 8.03 7.69 13.67
CA SER A 168 7.98 7.68 12.19
C SER A 168 6.55 7.67 11.67
N PHE A 169 5.67 6.84 12.27
CA PHE A 169 4.26 6.77 11.89
C PHE A 169 3.51 8.05 12.28
N GLN A 170 3.74 8.60 13.46
CA GLN A 170 3.16 9.88 13.92
C GLN A 170 3.47 11.03 12.96
N LYS A 171 4.69 11.13 12.45
CA LYS A 171 5.06 12.15 11.45
C LYS A 171 4.21 12.03 10.17
N THR A 172 4.00 10.80 9.70
CA THR A 172 3.17 10.58 8.50
C THR A 172 1.69 10.86 8.79
N LYS A 173 1.19 10.45 9.96
CA LYS A 173 -0.18 10.75 10.39
C LYS A 173 -0.41 12.26 10.47
N LYS A 174 0.52 13.00 11.08
CA LYS A 174 0.44 14.46 11.15
C LYS A 174 0.35 15.09 9.76
N LEU A 175 1.22 14.69 8.83
CA LEU A 175 1.16 15.18 7.44
C LEU A 175 -0.18 14.82 6.76
N PHE A 176 -0.71 13.62 7.00
CA PHE A 176 -2.00 13.17 6.48
C PHE A 176 -3.14 14.06 6.97
N ASP A 177 -3.16 14.39 8.27
CA ASP A 177 -4.18 15.25 8.86
C ASP A 177 -4.08 16.69 8.34
N GLU A 178 -2.88 17.26 8.32
CA GLU A 178 -2.64 18.60 7.80
C GLU A 178 -3.05 18.76 6.32
N LEU A 179 -2.89 17.70 5.50
CA LEU A 179 -3.37 17.72 4.12
C LEU A 179 -4.89 17.60 4.04
N ASN A 180 -5.51 16.82 4.91
CA ASN A 180 -6.97 16.65 4.95
C ASN A 180 -7.74 17.86 5.55
N GLU A 181 -7.03 18.78 6.24
CA GLU A 181 -7.58 20.07 6.67
C GLU A 181 -7.77 21.05 5.49
N LEU A 182 -7.09 20.82 4.37
CA LEU A 182 -7.22 21.66 3.19
C LEU A 182 -8.54 21.38 2.46
N GLU A 183 -9.18 22.46 1.95
CA GLU A 183 -10.39 22.34 1.17
C GLU A 183 -10.20 21.39 -0.03
N ASN A 184 -11.20 20.56 -0.28
CA ASN A 184 -11.25 19.61 -1.40
C ASN A 184 -10.28 18.41 -1.32
N ILE A 185 -9.51 18.24 -0.24
CA ILE A 185 -8.70 17.04 -0.02
C ILE A 185 -9.42 16.13 0.99
N LYS A 186 -9.72 14.89 0.57
CA LYS A 186 -10.40 13.89 1.41
C LYS A 186 -9.75 12.53 1.24
N MET A 187 -8.50 12.43 1.67
CA MET A 187 -7.80 11.15 1.71
C MET A 187 -8.36 10.27 2.83
N LYS A 188 -8.52 8.98 2.56
CA LYS A 188 -9.09 8.00 3.52
C LYS A 188 -8.08 6.95 3.93
N THR A 189 -7.02 6.75 3.15
CA THR A 189 -6.09 5.65 3.36
C THR A 189 -4.77 6.14 3.92
N LEU A 190 -4.44 5.68 5.13
CA LEU A 190 -3.13 5.83 5.71
C LEU A 190 -2.51 4.44 5.85
N SER A 191 -1.69 4.06 4.87
CA SER A 191 -1.09 2.73 4.77
C SER A 191 0.23 2.70 5.52
N MET A 192 0.23 2.17 6.75
CA MET A 192 1.39 2.02 7.62
C MET A 192 1.35 0.66 8.31
N GLY A 193 2.52 0.09 8.59
CA GLY A 193 2.66 -1.16 9.33
C GLY A 193 2.71 -2.41 8.46
N MET A 194 3.57 -3.31 8.90
CA MET A 194 3.82 -4.63 8.32
C MET A 194 3.74 -5.70 9.43
N SER A 195 4.02 -6.96 9.12
CA SER A 195 3.91 -8.08 10.08
C SER A 195 4.64 -7.85 11.42
N GLY A 196 5.70 -7.04 11.46
CA GLY A 196 6.48 -6.78 12.68
C GLY A 196 6.07 -5.53 13.47
N ASP A 197 5.29 -4.62 12.88
CA ASP A 197 5.03 -3.30 13.48
C ASP A 197 3.59 -2.79 13.27
N TYR A 198 2.70 -3.61 12.68
CA TYR A 198 1.32 -3.17 12.39
C TYR A 198 0.53 -2.76 13.62
N GLN A 199 0.79 -3.37 14.79
CA GLN A 199 0.10 -2.99 16.02
C GLN A 199 0.48 -1.57 16.47
N ILE A 200 1.76 -1.19 16.30
CA ILE A 200 2.24 0.17 16.53
C ILE A 200 1.56 1.11 15.52
N ALA A 201 1.59 0.75 14.24
CA ALA A 201 0.98 1.56 13.17
C ALA A 201 -0.52 1.83 13.42
N ILE A 202 -1.28 0.83 13.88
CA ILE A 202 -2.70 0.99 14.19
C ILE A 202 -2.91 1.95 15.38
N ARG A 203 -2.08 1.88 16.41
CA ARG A 203 -2.13 2.84 17.53
C ARG A 203 -1.85 4.27 17.07
N GLU A 204 -0.98 4.41 16.08
CA GLU A 204 -0.63 5.71 15.48
C GLU A 204 -1.56 6.13 14.33
N GLY A 205 -2.73 5.49 14.20
CA GLY A 205 -3.80 5.90 13.29
C GLY A 205 -3.73 5.33 11.87
N SER A 206 -3.02 4.22 11.65
CA SER A 206 -3.07 3.50 10.37
C SER A 206 -4.49 3.04 10.06
N THR A 207 -4.92 3.19 8.81
CA THR A 207 -6.19 2.66 8.29
C THR A 207 -5.99 1.47 7.36
N SER A 208 -4.73 1.15 6.98
CA SER A 208 -4.40 0.02 6.13
C SER A 208 -3.04 -0.57 6.51
N ILE A 209 -2.99 -1.88 6.74
CA ILE A 209 -1.77 -2.62 7.10
C ILE A 209 -1.39 -3.59 5.97
N ARG A 210 -0.09 -3.87 5.81
CA ARG A 210 0.46 -4.75 4.78
C ARG A 210 1.10 -5.98 5.41
N VAL A 211 0.41 -7.11 5.39
CA VAL A 211 0.81 -8.29 6.15
C VAL A 211 1.06 -9.48 5.22
N GLY A 212 2.23 -10.09 5.30
CA GLY A 212 2.62 -11.27 4.53
C GLY A 212 2.99 -12.44 5.43
N THR A 213 4.12 -12.32 6.13
CA THR A 213 4.67 -13.43 6.95
C THR A 213 3.72 -13.93 8.03
N ALA A 214 2.89 -13.07 8.62
CA ALA A 214 1.90 -13.49 9.60
C ALA A 214 0.76 -14.32 8.99
N ILE A 215 0.55 -14.27 7.66
CA ILE A 215 -0.48 -15.04 6.95
C ILE A 215 0.13 -16.29 6.31
N PHE A 216 1.20 -16.14 5.53
CA PHE A 216 1.79 -17.21 4.75
C PHE A 216 2.92 -17.98 5.48
N GLY A 217 3.35 -17.51 6.65
CA GLY A 217 4.55 -18.02 7.30
C GLY A 217 5.86 -17.44 6.74
N PRO A 218 7.01 -17.85 7.29
CA PRO A 218 8.31 -17.44 6.79
C PRO A 218 8.48 -17.90 5.34
N ARG A 219 9.38 -17.22 4.62
CA ARG A 219 9.73 -17.63 3.26
C ARG A 219 10.65 -18.86 3.35
N ALA A 220 10.40 -19.81 2.47
CA ALA A 220 11.32 -20.90 2.22
C ALA A 220 12.63 -20.39 1.59
#